data_8dbc66861089b4e13d1e862fe263c460
#
_entry.id   8dbc66861089b4e13d1e862fe263c460
#
_cell.length_a   1.000
_cell.length_b   1.000
_cell.length_c   1.000
_cell.angle_alpha   90.00
_cell.angle_beta   90.00
_cell.angle_gamma   90.00
#
_symmetry.space_group_name_H-M   'P 1'
#
loop_
_entity.id
_entity.type
_entity.pdbx_description
1 polymer ?
#
loop_
_entity_poly.entity_id
_entity_poly.type
_entity_poly.pdbx_seq_one_letter_code
_entity_poly.pdbx_strand_id
1 'polypeptide(L)'
;MNYIDAQSLSFKYDRETVLEDISLHVAPGELVILTGENGAAKSTLLRLLLGMLKPLSGKAVISQSNRFGHKLVTGYVPQQVAAFNAGFPTTVEEFVRSGRFPQGRWFKRLTAEDHAHIEKALESVNMTDFRKKRIGSLSGGQKQRICLARMFACDPDLLILDEPSTAMDKASRDQFYQLLQHEAHAHQKAILMVTHDSDDLTGIADRQIHLVRKEDVPWRCFSLDSCSAHSSAHS
;
A
#
# COMPACT_ATOMS: atom_id res chain seq x y z
N MET A 1 -17.63 -0.16 -9.18
CA MET A 1 -16.39 0.02 -9.98
C MET A 1 -15.23 -0.33 -9.05
N ASN A 2 -14.38 -1.26 -9.42
CA ASN A 2 -13.22 -1.63 -8.61
C ASN A 2 -11.96 -0.96 -9.18
N TYR A 3 -11.02 -0.54 -8.30
CA TYR A 3 -9.71 -0.07 -8.73
C TYR A 3 -8.73 -1.21 -8.89
N ILE A 4 -8.87 -2.28 -8.12
CA ILE A 4 -8.21 -3.57 -8.35
C ILE A 4 -9.30 -4.60 -8.61
N ASP A 5 -9.11 -5.42 -9.64
CA ASP A 5 -9.93 -6.59 -9.93
C ASP A 5 -9.04 -7.75 -10.35
N ALA A 6 -8.97 -8.77 -9.52
CA ALA A 6 -8.21 -9.99 -9.74
C ALA A 6 -9.16 -11.18 -9.77
N GLN A 7 -9.07 -12.01 -10.82
CA GLN A 7 -9.95 -13.13 -11.07
C GLN A 7 -9.14 -14.39 -11.34
N SER A 8 -9.34 -15.39 -10.48
CA SER A 8 -8.74 -16.75 -10.56
C SER A 8 -7.24 -16.74 -10.86
N LEU A 9 -6.50 -15.85 -10.18
CA LEU A 9 -5.06 -15.73 -10.36
C LEU A 9 -4.35 -16.96 -9.80
N SER A 10 -3.52 -17.60 -10.63
CA SER A 10 -2.58 -18.59 -10.18
C SER A 10 -1.16 -18.21 -10.61
N PHE A 11 -0.19 -18.55 -9.79
CA PHE A 11 1.21 -18.24 -10.07
C PHE A 11 2.15 -19.33 -9.57
N LYS A 12 3.24 -19.53 -10.30
CA LYS A 12 4.32 -20.45 -9.94
C LYS A 12 5.69 -19.80 -10.09
N TYR A 13 6.62 -20.17 -9.22
CA TYR A 13 8.04 -20.00 -9.45
C TYR A 13 8.57 -21.33 -9.94
N ASP A 14 9.27 -21.33 -11.08
CA ASP A 14 9.79 -22.54 -11.73
C ASP A 14 8.70 -23.64 -11.88
N ARG A 15 8.72 -24.67 -11.05
CA ARG A 15 7.79 -25.81 -11.12
C ARG A 15 6.74 -25.82 -10.01
N GLU A 16 6.90 -25.00 -8.97
CA GLU A 16 6.03 -25.03 -7.80
C GLU A 16 4.98 -23.90 -7.86
N THR A 17 3.70 -24.29 -7.78
CA THR A 17 2.61 -23.33 -7.67
C THR A 17 2.62 -22.70 -6.28
N VAL A 18 2.69 -21.38 -6.23
CA VAL A 18 2.78 -20.59 -4.99
C VAL A 18 1.45 -19.96 -4.62
N LEU A 19 0.68 -19.54 -5.63
CA LEU A 19 -0.67 -18.97 -5.48
C LEU A 19 -1.61 -19.72 -6.43
N GLU A 20 -2.79 -20.07 -5.93
CA GLU A 20 -3.79 -20.80 -6.70
C GLU A 20 -5.18 -20.24 -6.49
N ASP A 21 -5.86 -19.94 -7.61
CA ASP A 21 -7.25 -19.46 -7.69
C ASP A 21 -7.54 -18.24 -6.79
N ILE A 22 -6.67 -17.24 -6.84
CA ILE A 22 -6.81 -16.02 -6.05
C ILE A 22 -7.77 -15.07 -6.75
N SER A 23 -8.89 -14.73 -6.09
CA SER A 23 -9.83 -13.73 -6.57
C SER A 23 -10.06 -12.67 -5.50
N LEU A 24 -9.78 -11.41 -5.82
CA LEU A 24 -10.00 -10.28 -4.93
C LEU A 24 -10.30 -9.01 -5.71
N HIS A 25 -10.99 -8.09 -5.07
CA HIS A 25 -11.23 -6.76 -5.60
C HIS A 25 -11.02 -5.69 -4.51
N VAL A 26 -10.73 -4.47 -4.92
CA VAL A 26 -10.65 -3.30 -4.03
C VAL A 26 -11.39 -2.15 -4.69
N ALA A 27 -12.40 -1.63 -4.00
CA ALA A 27 -13.23 -0.52 -4.46
C ALA A 27 -12.79 0.83 -3.89
N PRO A 28 -13.15 1.97 -4.52
CA PRO A 28 -13.01 3.28 -3.92
C PRO A 28 -13.72 3.36 -2.56
N GLY A 29 -13.09 3.98 -1.58
CA GLY A 29 -13.63 4.11 -0.23
C GLY A 29 -13.43 2.88 0.65
N GLU A 30 -12.69 1.86 0.19
CA GLU A 30 -12.49 0.59 0.88
C GLU A 30 -11.04 0.44 1.37
N LEU A 31 -10.88 0.11 2.65
CA LEU A 31 -9.63 -0.35 3.26
C LEU A 31 -9.65 -1.87 3.38
N VAL A 32 -8.93 -2.54 2.48
CA VAL A 32 -8.77 -4.00 2.44
C VAL A 32 -7.43 -4.38 3.05
N ILE A 33 -7.45 -5.31 3.98
CA ILE A 33 -6.24 -5.84 4.60
C ILE A 33 -6.02 -7.28 4.16
N LEU A 34 -4.82 -7.54 3.65
CA LEU A 34 -4.35 -8.86 3.29
C LEU A 34 -3.38 -9.36 4.37
N THR A 35 -3.77 -10.42 5.03
CA THR A 35 -2.97 -11.09 6.08
C THR A 35 -2.50 -12.47 5.63
N GLY A 36 -1.66 -13.10 6.41
CA GLY A 36 -1.13 -14.43 6.19
C GLY A 36 0.22 -14.63 6.87
N GLU A 37 0.61 -15.87 7.09
CA GLU A 37 1.89 -16.22 7.73
C GLU A 37 3.11 -15.65 6.96
N ASN A 38 4.27 -15.64 7.64
CA ASN A 38 5.52 -15.25 6.98
C ASN A 38 5.86 -16.25 5.87
N GLY A 39 6.10 -15.74 4.67
CA GLY A 39 6.31 -16.57 3.48
C GLY A 39 5.03 -17.01 2.77
N ALA A 40 3.85 -16.51 3.16
CA ALA A 40 2.56 -16.77 2.51
C ALA A 40 2.39 -16.09 1.13
N ALA A 41 3.47 -15.76 0.46
CA ALA A 41 3.46 -15.16 -0.89
C ALA A 41 2.70 -13.83 -1.02
N LYS A 42 2.47 -13.10 0.09
CA LYS A 42 1.77 -11.81 0.09
C LYS A 42 2.41 -10.80 -0.89
N SER A 43 3.73 -10.60 -0.82
CA SER A 43 4.45 -9.71 -1.73
C SER A 43 4.45 -10.22 -3.19
N THR A 44 4.36 -11.55 -3.40
CA THR A 44 4.18 -12.13 -4.74
C THR A 44 2.82 -11.74 -5.31
N LEU A 45 1.76 -11.83 -4.50
CA LEU A 45 0.42 -11.40 -4.91
C LEU A 45 0.41 -9.90 -5.25
N LEU A 46 1.01 -9.05 -4.42
CA LEU A 46 1.11 -7.61 -4.74
C LEU A 46 1.82 -7.35 -6.07
N ARG A 47 2.92 -8.07 -6.34
CA ARG A 47 3.64 -7.93 -7.63
C ARG A 47 2.81 -8.37 -8.83
N LEU A 48 1.96 -9.40 -8.67
CA LEU A 48 1.01 -9.82 -9.70
C LEU A 48 -0.05 -8.75 -9.93
N LEU A 49 -0.65 -8.20 -8.87
CA LEU A 49 -1.65 -7.13 -8.95
C LEU A 49 -1.07 -5.88 -9.63
N LEU A 50 0.18 -5.54 -9.33
CA LEU A 50 0.92 -4.41 -9.95
C LEU A 50 1.40 -4.69 -11.38
N GLY A 51 1.18 -5.90 -11.92
CA GLY A 51 1.65 -6.28 -13.24
C GLY A 51 3.16 -6.47 -13.36
N MET A 52 3.88 -6.54 -12.23
CA MET A 52 5.33 -6.80 -12.19
C MET A 52 5.68 -8.27 -12.45
N LEU A 53 4.72 -9.17 -12.23
CA LEU A 53 4.79 -10.60 -12.55
C LEU A 53 3.62 -10.97 -13.46
N LYS A 54 3.86 -11.97 -14.32
CA LYS A 54 2.80 -12.53 -15.18
C LYS A 54 2.15 -13.72 -14.49
N PRO A 55 0.83 -13.78 -14.34
CA PRO A 55 0.15 -14.94 -13.79
C PRO A 55 0.28 -16.15 -14.71
N LEU A 56 0.20 -17.35 -14.15
CA LEU A 56 0.09 -18.62 -14.87
C LEU A 56 -1.29 -18.74 -15.51
N SER A 57 -2.33 -18.36 -14.75
CA SER A 57 -3.72 -18.29 -15.19
C SER A 57 -4.45 -17.16 -14.50
N GLY A 58 -5.66 -16.82 -14.97
CA GLY A 58 -6.44 -15.71 -14.46
C GLY A 58 -5.93 -14.35 -14.96
N LYS A 59 -6.46 -13.28 -14.37
CA LYS A 59 -6.09 -11.91 -14.72
C LYS A 59 -6.13 -11.00 -13.49
N ALA A 60 -5.26 -10.00 -13.47
CA ALA A 60 -5.35 -8.87 -12.57
C ALA A 60 -5.40 -7.57 -13.38
N VAL A 61 -6.31 -6.69 -13.02
CA VAL A 61 -6.48 -5.40 -13.68
C VAL A 61 -6.51 -4.31 -12.63
N ILE A 62 -5.65 -3.30 -12.80
CA ILE A 62 -5.79 -2.01 -12.14
C ILE A 62 -6.55 -1.09 -13.10
N SER A 63 -7.59 -0.42 -12.61
CA SER A 63 -8.38 0.53 -13.39
C SER A 63 -7.49 1.62 -13.99
N GLN A 64 -7.75 2.02 -15.22
CA GLN A 64 -7.03 3.12 -15.86
C GLN A 64 -7.56 4.49 -15.43
N SER A 65 -8.80 4.54 -14.95
CA SER A 65 -9.45 5.78 -14.54
C SER A 65 -10.06 5.67 -13.15
N ASN A 66 -10.07 6.80 -12.44
CA ASN A 66 -10.76 6.92 -11.17
C ASN A 66 -12.27 7.14 -11.38
N ARG A 67 -13.04 7.22 -10.30
CA ARG A 67 -14.50 7.39 -10.32
C ARG A 67 -14.99 8.68 -11.02
N PHE A 68 -14.09 9.64 -11.23
CA PHE A 68 -14.37 10.89 -11.93
C PHE A 68 -13.96 10.86 -13.40
N GLY A 69 -13.49 9.72 -13.92
CA GLY A 69 -13.01 9.57 -15.29
C GLY A 69 -11.58 10.09 -15.54
N HIS A 70 -10.89 10.59 -14.51
CA HIS A 70 -9.50 10.99 -14.62
C HIS A 70 -8.57 9.76 -14.54
N LYS A 71 -7.34 9.90 -15.05
CA LYS A 71 -6.33 8.86 -14.95
C LYS A 71 -6.10 8.49 -13.48
N LEU A 72 -6.22 7.19 -13.18
CA LEU A 72 -5.98 6.66 -11.82
C LEU A 72 -4.53 6.90 -11.40
N VAL A 73 -4.34 7.48 -10.22
CA VAL A 73 -3.03 7.63 -9.59
C VAL A 73 -2.84 6.51 -8.57
N THR A 74 -1.82 5.67 -8.79
CA THR A 74 -1.51 4.55 -7.89
C THR A 74 -0.25 4.85 -7.10
N GLY A 75 -0.32 4.74 -5.77
CA GLY A 75 0.81 4.78 -4.85
C GLY A 75 1.18 3.37 -4.38
N TYR A 76 2.46 3.02 -4.42
CA TYR A 76 2.97 1.76 -3.89
C TYR A 76 4.13 1.99 -2.92
N VAL A 77 4.03 1.40 -1.74
CA VAL A 77 5.11 1.39 -0.73
C VAL A 77 5.52 -0.06 -0.47
N PRO A 78 6.72 -0.46 -0.92
CA PRO A 78 7.22 -1.81 -0.69
C PRO A 78 7.71 -2.00 0.75
N GLN A 79 7.72 -3.25 1.23
CA GLN A 79 8.19 -3.64 2.57
C GLN A 79 9.64 -3.16 2.84
N GLN A 80 10.54 -3.40 1.89
CA GLN A 80 11.90 -2.88 1.96
C GLN A 80 11.95 -1.55 1.23
N VAL A 81 11.92 -0.47 2.00
CA VAL A 81 12.31 0.82 1.50
C VAL A 81 13.79 0.73 1.16
N ALA A 82 14.09 0.79 -0.14
CA ALA A 82 15.46 0.69 -0.65
C ALA A 82 16.42 1.47 0.24
N ALA A 83 17.50 0.81 0.66
CA ALA A 83 18.48 1.41 1.55
C ALA A 83 18.95 2.75 0.95
N PHE A 84 18.43 3.85 1.50
CA PHE A 84 18.97 5.16 1.17
C PHE A 84 20.43 5.16 1.59
N ASN A 85 21.36 5.16 0.62
CA ASN A 85 22.75 5.30 0.92
C ASN A 85 22.95 6.54 1.78
N ALA A 86 23.72 6.41 2.86
CA ALA A 86 24.01 7.52 3.79
C ALA A 86 24.59 8.76 3.07
N GLY A 87 25.14 8.59 1.87
CA GLY A 87 25.66 9.65 1.01
C GLY A 87 24.65 10.32 0.09
N PHE A 88 23.36 9.95 0.12
CA PHE A 88 22.37 10.61 -0.72
C PHE A 88 22.09 12.03 -0.21
N PRO A 89 22.44 13.10 -0.96
CA PRO A 89 22.50 14.46 -0.43
C PRO A 89 21.13 15.14 -0.27
N THR A 90 20.04 14.44 -0.52
CA THR A 90 18.68 14.99 -0.54
C THR A 90 18.12 15.18 0.87
N THR A 91 17.42 16.28 1.08
CA THR A 91 16.63 16.54 2.29
C THR A 91 15.29 15.78 2.27
N VAL A 92 14.66 15.67 3.44
CA VAL A 92 13.31 15.06 3.57
C VAL A 92 12.30 15.80 2.69
N GLU A 93 12.31 17.14 2.72
CA GLU A 93 11.38 17.95 1.92
C GLU A 93 11.57 17.71 0.42
N GLU A 94 12.80 17.71 -0.08
CA GLU A 94 13.09 17.45 -1.49
C GLU A 94 12.65 16.06 -1.93
N PHE A 95 12.82 15.07 -1.04
CA PHE A 95 12.37 13.71 -1.31
C PHE A 95 10.85 13.60 -1.39
N VAL A 96 10.11 14.15 -0.41
CA VAL A 96 8.65 14.14 -0.39
C VAL A 96 8.11 14.95 -1.58
N ARG A 97 8.71 16.10 -1.86
CA ARG A 97 8.41 16.94 -3.02
C ARG A 97 8.51 16.17 -4.35
N SER A 98 9.44 15.21 -4.46
CA SER A 98 9.58 14.39 -5.67
C SER A 98 8.31 13.59 -6.00
N GLY A 99 7.43 13.36 -5.02
CA GLY A 99 6.12 12.74 -5.22
C GLY A 99 5.16 13.59 -6.06
N ARG A 100 5.34 14.92 -6.08
CA ARG A 100 4.49 15.85 -6.88
C ARG A 100 4.90 15.95 -8.35
N PHE A 101 6.01 15.34 -8.74
CA PHE A 101 6.46 15.32 -10.14
C PHE A 101 6.07 13.99 -10.80
N PRO A 102 4.88 13.89 -11.44
CA PRO A 102 4.56 12.73 -12.25
C PRO A 102 5.54 12.67 -13.44
N GLN A 103 5.82 11.45 -13.90
CA GLN A 103 6.78 11.20 -14.99
C GLN A 103 6.62 12.20 -16.14
N GLY A 104 7.71 12.87 -16.49
CA GLY A 104 7.80 13.80 -17.63
C GLY A 104 7.61 15.30 -17.31
N ARG A 105 7.43 15.70 -16.06
CA ARG A 105 7.24 17.12 -15.68
C ARG A 105 8.37 17.72 -14.85
N TRP A 106 9.59 17.34 -15.08
CA TRP A 106 10.79 17.73 -14.31
C TRP A 106 11.05 19.25 -14.21
N PHE A 107 10.50 20.05 -15.13
CA PHE A 107 10.73 21.50 -15.20
C PHE A 107 9.54 22.33 -14.72
N LYS A 108 8.45 21.72 -14.23
CA LYS A 108 7.31 22.50 -13.75
C LYS A 108 7.61 23.05 -12.35
N ARG A 109 7.39 24.36 -12.16
CA ARG A 109 7.40 24.96 -10.81
C ARG A 109 6.24 24.40 -10.01
N LEU A 110 6.48 24.09 -8.74
CA LEU A 110 5.44 23.70 -7.81
C LEU A 110 4.47 24.85 -7.60
N THR A 111 3.19 24.53 -7.55
CA THR A 111 2.11 25.47 -7.23
C THR A 111 1.94 25.59 -5.71
N ALA A 112 1.12 26.55 -5.26
CA ALA A 112 0.74 26.63 -3.84
C ALA A 112 0.01 25.38 -3.36
N GLU A 113 -0.78 24.75 -4.22
CA GLU A 113 -1.48 23.50 -3.96
C GLU A 113 -0.48 22.33 -3.76
N ASP A 114 0.56 22.24 -4.61
CA ASP A 114 1.63 21.23 -4.43
C ASP A 114 2.33 21.38 -3.09
N HIS A 115 2.60 22.63 -2.67
CA HIS A 115 3.19 22.89 -1.34
C HIS A 115 2.25 22.48 -0.20
N ALA A 116 0.96 22.71 -0.30
CA ALA A 116 -0.03 22.28 0.68
C ALA A 116 -0.09 20.75 0.80
N HIS A 117 -0.05 20.02 -0.33
CA HIS A 117 0.01 18.54 -0.32
C HIS A 117 1.29 18.02 0.34
N ILE A 118 2.45 18.65 0.09
CA ILE A 118 3.72 18.25 0.72
C ILE A 118 3.67 18.48 2.23
N GLU A 119 3.15 19.63 2.68
CA GLU A 119 3.00 19.93 4.10
C GLU A 119 2.08 18.92 4.80
N LYS A 120 0.86 18.72 4.27
CA LYS A 120 -0.11 17.74 4.78
C LYS A 120 0.50 16.32 4.82
N ALA A 121 1.28 15.94 3.81
CA ALA A 121 1.93 14.65 3.77
C ALA A 121 3.02 14.49 4.84
N LEU A 122 3.79 15.53 5.15
CA LEU A 122 4.78 15.52 6.23
C LEU A 122 4.12 15.49 7.61
N GLU A 123 3.06 16.25 7.79
CA GLU A 123 2.25 16.28 9.02
C GLU A 123 1.64 14.91 9.32
N SER A 124 1.04 14.27 8.31
CA SER A 124 0.35 12.98 8.47
C SER A 124 1.23 11.84 8.97
N VAL A 125 2.56 11.96 8.83
CA VAL A 125 3.54 10.97 9.29
C VAL A 125 4.44 11.50 10.41
N ASN A 126 4.13 12.66 11.01
CA ASN A 126 4.90 13.33 12.06
C ASN A 126 6.36 13.59 11.67
N MET A 127 6.61 14.09 10.45
CA MET A 127 7.95 14.36 9.92
C MET A 127 8.22 15.84 9.59
N THR A 128 7.34 16.74 9.96
CA THR A 128 7.47 18.20 9.68
C THR A 128 8.77 18.79 10.24
N ASP A 129 9.15 18.47 11.48
CA ASP A 129 10.37 18.96 12.12
C ASP A 129 11.66 18.43 11.47
N PHE A 130 11.53 17.37 10.67
CA PHE A 130 12.64 16.72 9.98
C PHE A 130 12.83 17.23 8.55
N ARG A 131 11.98 18.13 8.05
CA ARG A 131 11.92 18.55 6.63
C ARG A 131 13.26 18.96 6.04
N LYS A 132 14.13 19.63 6.83
CA LYS A 132 15.46 20.10 6.41
C LYS A 132 16.58 19.09 6.67
N LYS A 133 16.30 17.96 7.35
CA LYS A 133 17.31 16.94 7.61
C LYS A 133 17.62 16.14 6.34
N ARG A 134 18.88 15.69 6.24
CA ARG A 134 19.29 14.78 5.16
C ARG A 134 18.73 13.39 5.41
N ILE A 135 18.24 12.72 4.37
CA ILE A 135 17.65 11.37 4.46
C ILE A 135 18.66 10.36 5.05
N GLY A 136 19.94 10.50 4.70
CA GLY A 136 21.00 9.62 5.20
C GLY A 136 21.12 9.59 6.73
N SER A 137 20.76 10.69 7.42
CA SER A 137 20.82 10.80 8.89
C SER A 137 19.60 10.25 9.62
N LEU A 138 18.58 9.79 8.90
CA LEU A 138 17.34 9.29 9.48
C LEU A 138 17.48 7.83 9.94
N SER A 139 16.76 7.48 11.02
CA SER A 139 16.56 6.08 11.42
C SER A 139 15.75 5.29 10.38
N GLY A 140 15.75 3.96 10.47
CA GLY A 140 14.95 3.09 9.58
C GLY A 140 13.46 3.44 9.59
N GLY A 141 12.87 3.62 10.77
CA GLY A 141 11.47 4.02 10.91
C GLY A 141 11.18 5.40 10.35
N GLN A 142 12.07 6.38 10.54
CA GLN A 142 11.94 7.70 9.93
C GLN A 142 12.02 7.65 8.40
N LYS A 143 12.90 6.80 7.84
CA LYS A 143 12.98 6.56 6.39
C LYS A 143 11.68 5.96 5.85
N GLN A 144 11.07 5.03 6.58
CA GLN A 144 9.79 4.46 6.20
C GLN A 144 8.68 5.52 6.20
N ARG A 145 8.61 6.37 7.24
CA ARG A 145 7.65 7.47 7.33
C ARG A 145 7.79 8.46 6.17
N ILE A 146 8.99 8.84 5.76
CA ILE A 146 9.14 9.76 4.61
C ILE A 146 8.78 9.11 3.27
N CYS A 147 8.88 7.80 3.12
CA CYS A 147 8.36 7.10 1.94
C CYS A 147 6.84 7.14 1.89
N LEU A 148 6.17 6.97 3.03
CA LEU A 148 4.74 7.18 3.15
C LEU A 148 4.36 8.63 2.85
N ALA A 149 5.08 9.62 3.41
CA ALA A 149 4.85 11.03 3.09
C ALA A 149 4.98 11.31 1.59
N ARG A 150 6.03 10.78 0.93
CA ARG A 150 6.19 10.92 -0.52
C ARG A 150 5.03 10.32 -1.30
N MET A 151 4.52 9.16 -0.87
CA MET A 151 3.34 8.54 -1.47
C MET A 151 2.09 9.41 -1.26
N PHE A 152 1.83 9.89 -0.03
CA PHE A 152 0.69 10.78 0.25
C PHE A 152 0.78 12.10 -0.52
N ALA A 153 1.98 12.65 -0.70
CA ALA A 153 2.18 13.86 -1.51
C ALA A 153 1.74 13.67 -2.96
N CYS A 154 1.76 12.45 -3.53
CA CYS A 154 1.22 12.17 -4.86
C CYS A 154 -0.31 12.28 -4.92
N ASP A 155 -1.00 12.31 -3.79
CA ASP A 155 -2.46 12.23 -3.66
C ASP A 155 -3.06 11.07 -4.47
N PRO A 156 -2.67 9.81 -4.18
CA PRO A 156 -3.09 8.66 -4.98
C PRO A 156 -4.56 8.33 -4.75
N ASP A 157 -5.24 7.84 -5.81
CA ASP A 157 -6.58 7.26 -5.74
C ASP A 157 -6.56 5.83 -5.17
N LEU A 158 -5.47 5.09 -5.46
CA LEU A 158 -5.24 3.71 -5.02
C LEU A 158 -3.90 3.64 -4.27
N LEU A 159 -3.94 3.15 -3.04
CA LEU A 159 -2.77 2.92 -2.19
C LEU A 159 -2.55 1.40 -2.06
N ILE A 160 -1.32 0.95 -2.34
CA ILE A 160 -0.89 -0.42 -2.11
C ILE A 160 0.30 -0.38 -1.16
N LEU A 161 0.16 -1.00 0.01
CA LEU A 161 1.11 -0.91 1.11
C LEU A 161 1.58 -2.31 1.51
N ASP A 162 2.88 -2.57 1.42
CA ASP A 162 3.47 -3.86 1.80
C ASP A 162 4.20 -3.70 3.14
N GLU A 163 3.58 -4.16 4.23
CA GLU A 163 4.06 -4.09 5.61
C GLU A 163 4.53 -2.69 6.04
N PRO A 164 3.69 -1.65 5.90
CA PRO A 164 4.11 -0.26 6.07
C PRO A 164 4.41 0.12 7.53
N SER A 165 3.97 -0.66 8.51
CA SER A 165 4.02 -0.34 9.94
C SER A 165 5.14 -1.06 10.70
N THR A 166 5.94 -1.91 10.05
CA THR A 166 6.93 -2.80 10.70
C THR A 166 7.96 -2.06 11.57
N ALA A 167 8.29 -0.81 11.26
CA ALA A 167 9.27 -0.01 12.02
C ALA A 167 8.60 1.08 12.90
N MET A 168 7.30 0.97 13.16
CA MET A 168 6.54 1.92 13.98
C MET A 168 6.34 1.37 15.39
N ASP A 169 6.41 2.25 16.41
CA ASP A 169 5.91 1.95 17.74
C ASP A 169 4.36 1.86 17.73
N LYS A 170 3.78 1.28 18.77
CA LYS A 170 2.33 1.03 18.83
C LYS A 170 1.52 2.31 18.62
N ALA A 171 1.83 3.38 19.34
CA ALA A 171 1.07 4.63 19.25
C ALA A 171 1.12 5.25 17.84
N SER A 172 2.30 5.24 17.19
CA SER A 172 2.47 5.70 15.80
C SER A 172 1.73 4.81 14.81
N ARG A 173 1.69 3.50 15.06
CA ARG A 173 0.97 2.53 14.23
C ARG A 173 -0.54 2.73 14.31
N ASP A 174 -1.08 2.91 15.51
CA ASP A 174 -2.51 3.18 15.71
C ASP A 174 -2.94 4.46 14.99
N GLN A 175 -2.17 5.55 15.12
CA GLN A 175 -2.40 6.80 14.39
C GLN A 175 -2.33 6.60 12.87
N PHE A 176 -1.39 5.80 12.38
CA PHE A 176 -1.25 5.50 10.96
C PHE A 176 -2.45 4.72 10.42
N TYR A 177 -2.97 3.75 11.17
CA TYR A 177 -4.15 3.00 10.76
C TYR A 177 -5.42 3.87 10.75
N GLN A 178 -5.59 4.76 11.74
CA GLN A 178 -6.67 5.75 11.74
C GLN A 178 -6.58 6.70 10.53
N LEU A 179 -5.36 7.11 10.16
CA LEU A 179 -5.13 7.91 8.97
C LEU A 179 -5.56 7.16 7.70
N LEU A 180 -5.19 5.88 7.55
CA LEU A 180 -5.60 5.08 6.38
C LEU A 180 -7.11 4.92 6.31
N GLN A 181 -7.77 4.67 7.44
CA GLN A 181 -9.24 4.60 7.51
C GLN A 181 -9.89 5.93 7.09
N HIS A 182 -9.36 7.05 7.60
CA HIS A 182 -9.82 8.37 7.20
C HIS A 182 -9.62 8.64 5.70
N GLU A 183 -8.44 8.33 5.13
CA GLU A 183 -8.16 8.48 3.70
C GLU A 183 -9.08 7.60 2.84
N ALA A 184 -9.40 6.38 3.28
CA ALA A 184 -10.35 5.53 2.59
C ALA A 184 -11.76 6.15 2.62
N HIS A 185 -12.30 6.46 3.78
CA HIS A 185 -13.70 6.82 3.94
C HIS A 185 -14.00 8.27 3.57
N ALA A 186 -13.21 9.25 4.06
CA ALA A 186 -13.46 10.67 3.82
C ALA A 186 -13.03 11.11 2.41
N HIS A 187 -11.92 10.56 1.92
CA HIS A 187 -11.37 10.91 0.60
C HIS A 187 -11.67 9.87 -0.48
N GLN A 188 -12.38 8.78 -0.12
CA GLN A 188 -12.81 7.73 -1.05
C GLN A 188 -11.64 7.08 -1.81
N LYS A 189 -10.49 6.95 -1.15
CA LYS A 189 -9.35 6.24 -1.69
C LYS A 189 -9.54 4.73 -1.54
N ALA A 190 -9.03 3.96 -2.50
CA ALA A 190 -8.94 2.52 -2.37
C ALA A 190 -7.61 2.15 -1.71
N ILE A 191 -7.62 1.33 -0.69
CA ILE A 191 -6.42 0.95 0.04
C ILE A 191 -6.32 -0.56 0.16
N LEU A 192 -5.21 -1.12 -0.32
CA LEU A 192 -4.82 -2.51 -0.08
C LEU A 192 -3.57 -2.52 0.76
N MET A 193 -3.67 -2.99 1.99
CA MET A 193 -2.55 -3.09 2.91
C MET A 193 -2.24 -4.55 3.23
N VAL A 194 -0.98 -4.92 3.09
CA VAL A 194 -0.45 -6.21 3.54
C VAL A 194 0.18 -6.03 4.91
N THR A 195 -0.19 -6.88 5.86
CA THR A 195 0.43 -6.93 7.18
C THR A 195 0.38 -8.34 7.76
N HIS A 196 1.24 -8.62 8.72
CA HIS A 196 1.18 -9.83 9.55
C HIS A 196 0.47 -9.57 10.89
N ASP A 197 0.24 -8.31 11.25
CA ASP A 197 -0.47 -7.89 12.47
C ASP A 197 -1.99 -7.90 12.20
N SER A 198 -2.66 -9.01 12.46
CA SER A 198 -4.12 -9.14 12.25
C SER A 198 -4.95 -8.58 13.41
N ASP A 199 -4.43 -8.66 14.64
CA ASP A 199 -5.22 -8.42 15.86
C ASP A 199 -5.51 -6.94 16.13
N ASP A 200 -4.61 -6.05 15.74
CA ASP A 200 -4.73 -4.60 15.95
C ASP A 200 -5.66 -3.92 14.92
N LEU A 201 -6.22 -4.66 13.94
CA LEU A 201 -6.93 -4.10 12.79
C LEU A 201 -8.44 -4.35 12.81
N THR A 202 -8.93 -5.02 13.86
CA THR A 202 -10.37 -5.26 14.06
C THR A 202 -11.09 -3.92 14.24
N GLY A 203 -12.06 -3.63 13.37
CA GLY A 203 -12.81 -2.37 13.38
C GLY A 203 -12.17 -1.20 12.61
N ILE A 204 -10.98 -1.39 12.04
CA ILE A 204 -10.31 -0.41 11.18
C ILE A 204 -10.50 -0.74 9.70
N ALA A 205 -10.36 -2.02 9.36
CA ALA A 205 -10.52 -2.51 7.98
C ALA A 205 -11.99 -2.75 7.65
N ASP A 206 -12.38 -2.40 6.42
CA ASP A 206 -13.69 -2.75 5.88
C ASP A 206 -13.77 -4.23 5.54
N ARG A 207 -12.63 -4.79 5.11
CA ARG A 207 -12.52 -6.20 4.77
C ARG A 207 -11.13 -6.74 5.05
N GLN A 208 -11.09 -7.95 5.63
CA GLN A 208 -9.88 -8.72 5.83
C GLN A 208 -9.90 -9.95 4.93
N ILE A 209 -8.77 -10.22 4.29
CA ILE A 209 -8.55 -11.36 3.42
C ILE A 209 -7.32 -12.09 3.96
N HIS A 210 -7.42 -13.41 4.12
CA HIS A 210 -6.33 -14.20 4.66
C HIS A 210 -5.77 -15.15 3.61
N LEU A 211 -4.44 -15.16 3.42
CA LEU A 211 -3.74 -16.16 2.63
C LEU A 211 -3.49 -17.40 3.49
N VAL A 212 -4.18 -18.48 3.16
CA VAL A 212 -4.11 -19.76 3.87
C VAL A 212 -3.27 -20.75 3.07
N ARG A 213 -2.42 -21.50 3.77
CA ARG A 213 -1.66 -22.58 3.16
C ARG A 213 -2.58 -23.75 2.80
N LYS A 214 -2.46 -24.25 1.58
CA LYS A 214 -3.09 -25.50 1.18
C LYS A 214 -2.33 -26.69 1.78
N GLU A 215 -3.05 -27.55 2.49
CA GLU A 215 -2.47 -28.72 3.16
C GLU A 215 -2.39 -29.94 2.23
N ASP A 216 -3.12 -29.92 1.12
CA ASP A 216 -3.24 -31.03 0.16
C ASP A 216 -2.07 -31.13 -0.83
N VAL A 217 -1.13 -30.20 -0.78
CA VAL A 217 0.05 -30.20 -1.65
C VAL A 217 1.37 -30.23 -0.83
N PRO A 218 2.41 -30.94 -1.30
CA PRO A 218 3.66 -31.10 -0.56
C PRO A 218 4.53 -29.82 -0.52
N TRP A 219 4.26 -28.85 -1.42
CA TRP A 219 4.95 -27.56 -1.46
C TRP A 219 4.09 -26.44 -0.86
N ARG A 220 4.69 -25.27 -0.62
CA ARG A 220 3.97 -24.11 -0.08
C ARG A 220 3.11 -23.45 -1.16
N CYS A 221 1.82 -23.78 -1.17
CA CYS A 221 0.81 -23.16 -2.02
C CYS A 221 -0.24 -22.46 -1.15
N PHE A 222 -0.72 -21.30 -1.57
CA PHE A 222 -1.67 -20.48 -0.81
C PHE A 222 -2.89 -20.16 -1.65
N SER A 223 -4.04 -20.13 -0.97
CA SER A 223 -5.32 -19.65 -1.50
C SER A 223 -5.90 -18.58 -0.57
N LEU A 224 -6.93 -17.87 -1.01
CA LEU A 224 -7.65 -16.93 -0.15
C LEU A 224 -8.71 -17.66 0.67
N ASP A 225 -8.75 -17.35 1.96
CA ASP A 225 -9.91 -17.58 2.81
C ASP A 225 -10.64 -16.25 3.03
N SER A 226 -11.93 -16.20 2.71
CA SER A 226 -12.75 -15.02 2.88
C SER A 226 -13.31 -15.00 4.29
N CYS A 227 -12.62 -14.37 5.23
CA CYS A 227 -13.25 -13.93 6.46
C CYS A 227 -14.26 -12.83 6.13
N SER A 228 -15.53 -13.16 6.22
CA SER A 228 -16.66 -12.26 6.00
C SER A 228 -16.57 -11.02 6.91
N ALA A 229 -16.83 -9.86 6.31
CA ALA A 229 -17.09 -8.62 7.01
C ALA A 229 -18.10 -8.85 8.14
N HIS A 230 -17.77 -8.45 9.35
CA HIS A 230 -18.78 -8.25 10.39
C HIS A 230 -19.66 -7.06 9.96
N SER A 231 -20.81 -7.37 9.36
CA SER A 231 -21.92 -6.43 9.26
C SER A 231 -22.43 -6.17 10.68
N SER A 232 -21.93 -5.14 11.33
CA SER A 232 -22.60 -4.56 12.49
C SER A 232 -23.86 -3.85 11.98
N ALA A 233 -24.98 -4.59 11.97
CA ALA A 233 -26.31 -4.01 11.87
C ALA A 233 -26.50 -3.13 13.11
N HIS A 234 -26.57 -1.82 12.91
CA HIS A 234 -27.15 -0.91 13.87
C HIS A 234 -28.67 -1.09 13.82
N SER A 235 -29.20 -1.65 14.90
CA SER A 235 -30.62 -1.52 15.28
C SER A 235 -30.78 -0.26 16.10
#